data_31cca7183837b9a3117a2ed1e31c7560
#
_entry.id   31cca7183837b9a3117a2ed1e31c7560
#
_cell.length_a   1.000
_cell.length_b   1.000
_cell.length_c   1.000
_cell.angle_alpha   90.00
_cell.angle_beta   90.00
_cell.angle_gamma   90.00
#
_symmetry.space_group_name_H-M   'P 1'
#
loop_
_entity.id
_entity.type
_entity.pdbx_description
1 polymer ?
#
loop_
_entity_poly.entity_id
_entity_poly.type
_entity_poly.pdbx_seq_one_letter_code
_entity_poly.pdbx_strand_id
1 'polypeptide(L)'
;MPHRVTILVMRFIISEISLSIRLLLFISLLLGGSEATAQSPPNPKREVRAVWLTTASGLDWPRSTDRAEQQASLREIVRHLQSYNFNTIFFQIRARGDAYYRSAYEPWAENLTGTLGKDPGWDPLAFLISEAHDAGIEVHGWVNVYKVKGNGPLPLSTPPHVARAHPGWIFSYQGEGWLDPGIPDVGKYLLSVVMDIARKYDIDGINFDYLRYPGRNFPDGDSYKKYGLGLPKDRWRKSNLDRFVAECYDRLTAIRPLLKIGSSPLGIFGSDTGFVSSAAGEYYQDTRTWLKTGKLDYVAPQLYWTIGGSRGNPDFATLAPGWQVLAGERHVYAGIGAYKEDVAREVPRQIDVSRKAGNAGQSYFRYESIRNAGLSGGRYEKPALLPPMPWKDATSPPPPLLLAVTEITTNVFDIQWVPPQTASERTRALHYVLYRWTSPQIPFNDPRAISQVIPGMASSCTDSVRVPSGATYYYAVSAVNAANSEGPPSQISSGTMQEFLSLRGKLTEMTGLSAALSPRGGTPRMVAYSIARRTPVTLDLLAMPRGSTDTILTTLVSDTQETGVYVVGLSNLQFAPGRYTVRLRTGDSFVEQPFDLP
;
A
#
# COMPACT_ATOMS: atom_id res chain seq x y z
N MET A 1 14.31 74.44 -49.88
CA MET A 1 13.21 73.54 -49.51
C MET A 1 13.50 72.03 -49.82
N PRO A 2 14.65 71.45 -49.52
CA PRO A 2 14.82 70.00 -49.69
C PRO A 2 14.83 69.20 -48.38
N HIS A 3 14.94 69.83 -47.22
CA HIS A 3 15.06 69.09 -45.96
C HIS A 3 13.74 68.57 -45.33
N ARG A 4 12.55 69.02 -45.73
CA ARG A 4 11.29 68.57 -45.19
C ARG A 4 10.74 67.27 -45.80
N VAL A 5 11.13 66.93 -47.02
CA VAL A 5 10.66 65.75 -47.74
C VAL A 5 11.40 64.48 -47.23
N THR A 6 12.68 64.63 -46.91
CA THR A 6 13.54 63.51 -46.47
C THR A 6 13.12 63.00 -45.02
N ILE A 7 12.71 63.93 -44.14
CA ILE A 7 12.27 63.57 -42.78
C ILE A 7 10.90 62.87 -42.81
N LEU A 8 10.02 63.23 -43.75
CA LEU A 8 8.70 62.61 -43.86
C LEU A 8 8.78 61.14 -44.37
N VAL A 9 9.67 60.89 -45.36
CA VAL A 9 9.92 59.58 -45.92
C VAL A 9 10.59 58.68 -44.88
N MET A 10 11.52 59.20 -44.07
CA MET A 10 12.14 58.43 -42.97
C MET A 10 11.19 58.12 -41.87
N ARG A 11 10.25 58.99 -41.52
CA ARG A 11 9.19 58.70 -40.53
C ARG A 11 8.20 57.65 -41.03
N PHE A 12 7.88 57.61 -42.31
CA PHE A 12 7.00 56.60 -42.88
C PHE A 12 7.68 55.21 -42.92
N ILE A 13 8.93 55.14 -43.32
CA ILE A 13 9.71 53.89 -43.36
C ILE A 13 9.94 53.34 -41.96
N ILE A 14 10.23 54.18 -40.96
CA ILE A 14 10.40 53.74 -39.56
C ILE A 14 9.06 53.29 -38.96
N SER A 15 7.93 53.91 -39.34
CA SER A 15 6.58 53.50 -38.91
C SER A 15 6.20 52.10 -39.45
N GLU A 16 6.45 51.85 -40.73
CA GLU A 16 6.14 50.58 -41.39
C GLU A 16 7.03 49.43 -40.86
N ILE A 17 8.33 49.69 -40.64
CA ILE A 17 9.26 48.73 -40.05
C ILE A 17 8.87 48.42 -38.60
N SER A 18 8.43 49.41 -37.81
CA SER A 18 7.94 49.21 -36.44
C SER A 18 6.64 48.40 -36.41
N LEU A 19 5.74 48.60 -37.36
CA LEU A 19 4.49 47.84 -37.43
C LEU A 19 4.73 46.39 -37.86
N SER A 20 5.61 46.17 -38.83
CA SER A 20 6.00 44.84 -39.30
C SER A 20 6.76 44.04 -38.22
N ILE A 21 7.63 44.67 -37.43
CA ILE A 21 8.31 44.05 -36.29
C ILE A 21 7.31 43.73 -35.18
N ARG A 22 6.33 44.60 -34.91
CA ARG A 22 5.27 44.34 -33.93
C ARG A 22 4.34 43.22 -34.40
N LEU A 23 4.04 43.15 -35.69
CA LEU A 23 3.22 42.07 -36.25
C LEU A 23 3.97 40.74 -36.25
N LEU A 24 5.26 40.71 -36.55
CA LEU A 24 6.13 39.52 -36.45
C LEU A 24 6.30 39.05 -34.99
N LEU A 25 6.44 39.96 -34.02
CA LEU A 25 6.47 39.63 -32.60
C LEU A 25 5.11 39.14 -32.12
N PHE A 26 4.00 39.67 -32.62
CA PHE A 26 2.67 39.20 -32.28
C PHE A 26 2.36 37.84 -32.92
N ILE A 27 2.81 37.58 -34.14
CA ILE A 27 2.70 36.28 -34.81
C ILE A 27 3.62 35.25 -34.15
N SER A 28 4.84 35.62 -33.73
CA SER A 28 5.70 34.71 -32.96
C SER A 28 5.15 34.43 -31.54
N LEU A 29 4.43 35.37 -30.91
CA LEU A 29 3.69 35.08 -29.68
C LEU A 29 2.45 34.20 -29.90
N LEU A 30 1.81 34.30 -31.08
CA LEU A 30 0.66 33.45 -31.44
C LEU A 30 1.09 32.07 -31.95
N LEU A 31 2.27 31.95 -32.57
CA LEU A 31 2.85 30.67 -33.03
C LEU A 31 3.75 30.02 -31.97
N GLY A 32 4.20 30.77 -30.97
CA GLY A 32 4.94 30.27 -29.80
C GLY A 32 4.08 29.74 -28.67
N GLY A 33 2.77 29.77 -28.83
CA GLY A 33 1.83 28.96 -28.05
C GLY A 33 1.92 27.50 -28.48
N SER A 34 3.10 26.87 -28.37
CA SER A 34 3.14 25.45 -28.07
C SER A 34 2.21 25.27 -26.86
N GLU A 35 1.08 24.65 -27.06
CA GLU A 35 0.47 23.93 -25.95
C GLU A 35 1.61 23.10 -25.36
N ALA A 36 2.23 23.64 -24.31
CA ALA A 36 2.95 22.79 -23.39
C ALA A 36 1.87 21.79 -22.99
N THR A 37 1.84 20.64 -23.67
CA THR A 37 1.11 19.47 -23.21
C THR A 37 1.57 19.34 -21.78
N ALA A 38 0.69 19.74 -20.84
CA ALA A 38 1.01 19.71 -19.43
C ALA A 38 1.39 18.28 -19.17
N GLN A 39 2.69 18.03 -19.10
CA GLN A 39 3.26 16.71 -18.94
C GLN A 39 2.67 16.20 -17.63
N SER A 40 1.90 15.13 -17.71
CA SER A 40 1.30 14.53 -16.51
C SER A 40 2.35 14.43 -15.42
N PRO A 41 2.05 14.80 -14.17
CA PRO A 41 3.04 14.69 -13.10
C PRO A 41 3.66 13.30 -13.13
N PRO A 42 4.98 13.18 -13.02
CA PRO A 42 5.65 11.88 -13.08
C PRO A 42 5.05 10.94 -12.03
N ASN A 43 4.99 9.65 -12.33
CA ASN A 43 4.56 8.65 -11.36
C ASN A 43 5.41 8.80 -10.09
N PRO A 44 4.82 8.98 -8.90
CA PRO A 44 5.60 9.11 -7.67
C PRO A 44 6.16 7.73 -7.28
N LYS A 45 7.35 7.72 -6.64
CA LYS A 45 7.90 6.50 -6.05
C LYS A 45 6.98 5.93 -4.96
N ARG A 46 6.25 6.80 -4.25
CA ARG A 46 5.39 6.45 -3.11
C ARG A 46 4.00 7.00 -3.29
N GLU A 47 3.02 6.12 -3.28
CA GLU A 47 1.61 6.49 -3.46
C GLU A 47 0.70 5.36 -3.01
N VAL A 48 -0.30 5.65 -2.18
CA VAL A 48 -1.40 4.71 -1.90
C VAL A 48 -2.33 4.68 -3.10
N ARG A 49 -2.58 3.49 -3.62
CA ARG A 49 -3.54 3.20 -4.69
C ARG A 49 -4.55 2.20 -4.16
N ALA A 50 -5.57 2.74 -3.51
CA ALA A 50 -6.51 1.94 -2.75
C ALA A 50 -7.84 1.75 -3.46
N VAL A 51 -8.50 0.64 -3.19
CA VAL A 51 -9.86 0.37 -3.66
C VAL A 51 -10.75 -0.08 -2.50
N TRP A 52 -11.99 0.35 -2.52
CA TRP A 52 -13.04 -0.11 -1.61
C TRP A 52 -13.72 -1.34 -2.19
N LEU A 53 -13.65 -2.46 -1.46
CA LEU A 53 -14.32 -3.71 -1.78
C LEU A 53 -15.56 -3.85 -0.89
N THR A 54 -16.70 -3.51 -1.45
CA THR A 54 -17.97 -3.40 -0.74
C THR A 54 -18.65 -4.76 -0.62
N THR A 55 -19.00 -5.16 0.60
CA THR A 55 -19.73 -6.42 0.86
C THR A 55 -21.22 -6.21 1.12
N ALA A 56 -21.61 -5.02 1.55
CA ALA A 56 -23.02 -4.70 1.80
C ALA A 56 -23.87 -5.03 0.58
N SER A 57 -24.89 -5.85 0.76
CA SER A 57 -25.81 -6.31 -0.28
C SER A 57 -25.11 -7.00 -1.48
N GLY A 58 -23.89 -7.53 -1.29
CA GLY A 58 -23.11 -8.17 -2.36
C GLY A 58 -22.70 -7.23 -3.49
N LEU A 59 -22.59 -5.93 -3.25
CA LEU A 59 -22.34 -4.92 -4.29
C LEU A 59 -21.08 -5.19 -5.12
N ASP A 60 -19.97 -5.54 -4.47
CA ASP A 60 -18.76 -6.00 -5.15
C ASP A 60 -18.54 -7.49 -4.88
N TRP A 61 -18.68 -7.92 -3.62
CA TRP A 61 -18.44 -9.28 -3.16
C TRP A 61 -19.19 -9.56 -1.84
N PRO A 62 -19.69 -10.81 -1.56
CA PRO A 62 -19.84 -11.91 -2.52
C PRO A 62 -21.09 -11.75 -3.40
N ARG A 63 -21.04 -12.28 -4.61
CA ARG A 63 -22.19 -12.34 -5.54
C ARG A 63 -22.83 -13.72 -5.63
N SER A 64 -22.27 -14.68 -4.92
CA SER A 64 -22.72 -16.06 -4.82
C SER A 64 -22.63 -16.52 -3.38
N THR A 65 -23.42 -17.51 -3.00
CA THR A 65 -23.34 -18.21 -1.72
C THR A 65 -22.48 -19.49 -1.78
N ASP A 66 -21.97 -19.84 -2.98
CA ASP A 66 -21.05 -20.94 -3.15
C ASP A 66 -19.62 -20.55 -2.71
N ARG A 67 -19.03 -21.36 -1.85
CA ARG A 67 -17.69 -21.12 -1.28
C ARG A 67 -16.61 -21.07 -2.37
N ALA A 68 -16.64 -21.98 -3.34
CA ALA A 68 -15.60 -22.06 -4.35
C ALA A 68 -15.63 -20.83 -5.27
N GLU A 69 -16.83 -20.37 -5.64
CA GLU A 69 -17.04 -19.16 -6.42
C GLU A 69 -16.63 -17.91 -5.63
N GLN A 70 -16.92 -17.85 -4.33
CA GLN A 70 -16.50 -16.76 -3.45
C GLN A 70 -14.96 -16.67 -3.39
N GLN A 71 -14.27 -17.77 -3.19
CA GLN A 71 -12.81 -17.81 -3.16
C GLN A 71 -12.19 -17.48 -4.53
N ALA A 72 -12.74 -18.04 -5.61
CA ALA A 72 -12.25 -17.77 -6.96
C ALA A 72 -12.37 -16.28 -7.32
N SER A 73 -13.50 -15.66 -6.99
CA SER A 73 -13.73 -14.23 -7.25
C SER A 73 -12.82 -13.32 -6.42
N LEU A 74 -12.50 -13.66 -5.16
CA LEU A 74 -11.50 -12.90 -4.39
C LEU A 74 -10.10 -12.99 -5.01
N ARG A 75 -9.67 -14.17 -5.47
CA ARG A 75 -8.40 -14.32 -6.20
C ARG A 75 -8.38 -13.50 -7.49
N GLU A 76 -9.48 -13.51 -8.24
CA GLU A 76 -9.59 -12.68 -9.45
C GLU A 76 -9.46 -11.20 -9.12
N ILE A 77 -10.15 -10.72 -8.07
CA ILE A 77 -10.05 -9.33 -7.59
C ILE A 77 -8.59 -8.97 -7.26
N VAL A 78 -7.90 -9.80 -6.48
CA VAL A 78 -6.50 -9.55 -6.10
C VAL A 78 -5.58 -9.49 -7.31
N ARG A 79 -5.68 -10.47 -8.24
CA ARG A 79 -4.87 -10.50 -9.47
C ARG A 79 -5.14 -9.28 -10.35
N HIS A 80 -6.41 -8.88 -10.48
CA HIS A 80 -6.79 -7.71 -11.24
C HIS A 80 -6.14 -6.45 -10.62
N LEU A 81 -6.25 -6.24 -9.32
CA LEU A 81 -5.67 -5.10 -8.63
C LEU A 81 -4.15 -5.07 -8.75
N GLN A 82 -3.48 -6.22 -8.60
CA GLN A 82 -2.03 -6.34 -8.79
C GLN A 82 -1.63 -5.94 -10.22
N SER A 83 -2.37 -6.41 -11.24
CA SER A 83 -2.05 -6.13 -12.66
C SER A 83 -2.16 -4.64 -13.02
N TYR A 84 -2.91 -3.86 -12.24
CA TYR A 84 -3.05 -2.41 -12.38
C TYR A 84 -2.26 -1.61 -11.35
N ASN A 85 -1.32 -2.26 -10.64
CA ASN A 85 -0.46 -1.63 -9.64
C ASN A 85 -1.22 -0.95 -8.49
N PHE A 86 -2.38 -1.49 -8.08
CA PHE A 86 -3.01 -1.17 -6.82
C PHE A 86 -2.24 -1.85 -5.68
N ASN A 87 -2.20 -1.22 -4.51
CA ASN A 87 -1.42 -1.69 -3.38
C ASN A 87 -2.17 -1.71 -2.03
N THR A 88 -3.47 -1.37 -2.02
CA THR A 88 -4.28 -1.37 -0.80
C THR A 88 -5.74 -1.73 -1.11
N ILE A 89 -6.33 -2.61 -0.29
CA ILE A 89 -7.76 -2.96 -0.33
C ILE A 89 -8.42 -2.52 0.99
N PHE A 90 -9.45 -1.68 0.91
CA PHE A 90 -10.39 -1.46 2.02
C PHE A 90 -11.51 -2.50 1.92
N PHE A 91 -11.35 -3.61 2.62
CA PHE A 91 -12.33 -4.70 2.60
C PHE A 91 -13.41 -4.49 3.65
N GLN A 92 -14.68 -4.39 3.24
CA GLN A 92 -15.79 -4.18 4.17
C GLN A 92 -16.07 -5.45 4.96
N ILE A 93 -15.42 -5.57 6.12
CA ILE A 93 -15.49 -6.76 6.99
C ILE A 93 -16.66 -6.69 7.98
N ARG A 94 -17.21 -5.48 8.21
CA ARG A 94 -18.38 -5.23 9.05
C ARG A 94 -19.28 -4.22 8.34
N ALA A 95 -20.39 -4.69 7.79
CA ALA A 95 -21.28 -3.86 6.98
C ALA A 95 -22.49 -3.33 7.78
N ARG A 96 -23.19 -4.21 8.47
CA ARG A 96 -24.45 -3.88 9.18
C ARG A 96 -24.58 -4.57 10.53
N GLY A 97 -23.51 -4.63 11.34
CA GLY A 97 -23.48 -5.38 12.59
C GLY A 97 -23.40 -6.90 12.37
N ASP A 98 -22.84 -7.26 11.25
CA ASP A 98 -22.57 -8.61 10.76
C ASP A 98 -21.08 -8.70 10.34
N ALA A 99 -20.55 -9.91 10.23
CA ALA A 99 -19.13 -10.13 10.05
C ALA A 99 -18.81 -10.97 8.80
N TYR A 100 -17.75 -10.57 8.07
CA TYR A 100 -17.11 -11.34 6.99
C TYR A 100 -15.79 -11.99 7.49
N TYR A 101 -15.73 -12.25 8.79
CA TYR A 101 -14.62 -12.87 9.50
C TYR A 101 -15.16 -13.64 10.72
N ARG A 102 -14.35 -14.51 11.31
CA ARG A 102 -14.76 -15.27 12.51
C ARG A 102 -14.81 -14.37 13.75
N SER A 103 -15.94 -13.68 13.90
CA SER A 103 -16.21 -12.78 15.04
C SER A 103 -16.61 -13.53 16.30
N ALA A 104 -16.16 -13.04 17.47
CA ALA A 104 -16.67 -13.48 18.76
C ALA A 104 -17.95 -12.75 19.18
N TYR A 105 -18.35 -11.68 18.49
CA TYR A 105 -19.39 -10.74 18.91
C TYR A 105 -20.56 -10.64 17.94
N GLU A 106 -20.32 -10.81 16.66
CA GLU A 106 -21.30 -10.53 15.60
C GLU A 106 -21.53 -11.75 14.71
N PRO A 107 -22.76 -11.94 14.19
CA PRO A 107 -23.10 -13.07 13.35
C PRO A 107 -22.39 -12.98 12.00
N TRP A 108 -22.14 -14.14 11.37
CA TRP A 108 -21.74 -14.20 9.97
C TRP A 108 -22.74 -13.46 9.07
N ALA A 109 -22.26 -12.71 8.11
CA ALA A 109 -23.09 -11.97 7.18
C ALA A 109 -23.99 -12.89 6.35
N GLU A 110 -25.24 -12.46 6.15
CA GLU A 110 -26.27 -13.25 5.46
C GLU A 110 -25.87 -13.65 4.03
N ASN A 111 -25.25 -12.76 3.28
CA ASN A 111 -24.90 -13.00 1.88
C ASN A 111 -23.71 -13.96 1.68
N LEU A 112 -23.04 -14.42 2.74
CA LEU A 112 -22.06 -15.50 2.65
C LEU A 112 -22.72 -16.86 2.39
N THR A 113 -23.91 -17.09 2.95
CA THR A 113 -24.58 -18.40 2.92
C THR A 113 -26.06 -18.33 2.58
N GLY A 114 -26.61 -17.11 2.40
CA GLY A 114 -28.06 -16.86 2.30
C GLY A 114 -28.79 -16.86 3.66
N THR A 115 -28.06 -17.04 4.79
CA THR A 115 -28.66 -17.09 6.14
C THR A 115 -27.76 -16.36 7.13
N LEU A 116 -28.31 -15.36 7.81
CA LEU A 116 -27.58 -14.60 8.85
C LEU A 116 -27.09 -15.54 9.97
N GLY A 117 -25.80 -15.45 10.32
CA GLY A 117 -25.18 -16.22 11.39
C GLY A 117 -24.79 -17.66 11.03
N LYS A 118 -25.14 -18.15 9.83
CA LYS A 118 -24.70 -19.48 9.38
C LYS A 118 -23.21 -19.42 8.99
N ASP A 119 -22.39 -20.28 9.62
CA ASP A 119 -20.96 -20.40 9.32
C ASP A 119 -20.76 -20.82 7.86
N PRO A 120 -20.01 -20.06 7.05
CA PRO A 120 -19.71 -20.42 5.66
C PRO A 120 -18.71 -21.58 5.51
N GLY A 121 -18.17 -22.08 6.62
CA GLY A 121 -17.16 -23.16 6.63
C GLY A 121 -15.77 -22.72 6.20
N TRP A 122 -15.50 -21.40 6.14
CA TRP A 122 -14.21 -20.79 5.82
C TRP A 122 -14.17 -19.35 6.35
N ASP A 123 -12.99 -18.71 6.30
CA ASP A 123 -12.81 -17.36 6.79
C ASP A 123 -12.43 -16.41 5.64
N PRO A 124 -13.37 -15.59 5.17
CA PRO A 124 -13.13 -14.66 4.06
C PRO A 124 -12.00 -13.66 4.30
N LEU A 125 -11.90 -13.10 5.52
CA LEU A 125 -10.87 -12.13 5.85
C LEU A 125 -9.48 -12.77 5.87
N ALA A 126 -9.34 -13.90 6.55
CA ALA A 126 -8.06 -14.64 6.59
C ALA A 126 -7.61 -15.03 5.18
N PHE A 127 -8.53 -15.48 4.33
CA PHE A 127 -8.26 -15.84 2.96
C PHE A 127 -7.80 -14.64 2.12
N LEU A 128 -8.53 -13.51 2.20
CA LEU A 128 -8.16 -12.32 1.45
C LEU A 128 -6.79 -11.76 1.89
N ILE A 129 -6.50 -11.76 3.20
CA ILE A 129 -5.20 -11.34 3.72
C ILE A 129 -4.08 -12.17 3.08
N SER A 130 -4.21 -13.50 3.06
CA SER A 130 -3.20 -14.38 2.46
C SER A 130 -2.99 -14.07 0.97
N GLU A 131 -4.06 -14.06 0.18
CA GLU A 131 -3.97 -13.81 -1.27
C GLU A 131 -3.44 -12.39 -1.59
N ALA A 132 -3.83 -11.38 -0.80
CA ALA A 132 -3.38 -9.99 -0.99
C ALA A 132 -1.92 -9.78 -0.59
N HIS A 133 -1.49 -10.35 0.55
CA HIS A 133 -0.10 -10.27 0.98
C HIS A 133 0.85 -10.98 0.00
N ASP A 134 0.45 -12.12 -0.55
CA ASP A 134 1.18 -12.81 -1.62
C ASP A 134 1.30 -11.98 -2.91
N ALA A 135 0.35 -11.04 -3.12
CA ALA A 135 0.38 -10.09 -4.23
C ALA A 135 1.06 -8.75 -3.89
N GLY A 136 1.55 -8.56 -2.67
CA GLY A 136 2.14 -7.30 -2.20
C GLY A 136 1.12 -6.19 -1.94
N ILE A 137 -0.14 -6.55 -1.63
CA ILE A 137 -1.25 -5.62 -1.41
C ILE A 137 -1.65 -5.63 0.07
N GLU A 138 -1.74 -4.45 0.69
CA GLU A 138 -2.25 -4.32 2.07
C GLU A 138 -3.78 -4.49 2.14
N VAL A 139 -4.25 -5.08 3.24
CA VAL A 139 -5.67 -5.23 3.55
C VAL A 139 -6.03 -4.41 4.78
N HIS A 140 -6.89 -3.41 4.58
CA HIS A 140 -7.49 -2.64 5.66
C HIS A 140 -8.93 -3.07 5.89
N GLY A 141 -9.25 -3.47 7.11
CA GLY A 141 -10.63 -3.81 7.49
C GLY A 141 -11.51 -2.58 7.54
N TRP A 142 -12.44 -2.49 6.61
CA TRP A 142 -13.46 -1.45 6.61
C TRP A 142 -14.60 -1.83 7.56
N VAL A 143 -14.78 -1.01 8.60
CA VAL A 143 -15.74 -1.20 9.68
C VAL A 143 -16.76 -0.07 9.67
N ASN A 144 -18.03 -0.37 9.36
CA ASN A 144 -19.12 0.56 9.60
C ASN A 144 -19.39 0.59 11.11
N VAL A 145 -19.15 1.73 11.77
CA VAL A 145 -19.14 1.81 13.24
C VAL A 145 -20.55 1.83 13.80
N TYR A 146 -21.31 2.89 13.57
CA TYR A 146 -22.60 3.08 14.23
C TYR A 146 -23.82 2.66 13.40
N LYS A 147 -23.72 2.55 12.10
CA LYS A 147 -24.80 2.06 11.23
C LYS A 147 -24.81 0.54 11.24
N VAL A 148 -25.87 -0.08 11.78
CA VAL A 148 -25.90 -1.54 12.01
C VAL A 148 -27.11 -2.25 11.40
N LYS A 149 -28.08 -1.53 10.82
CA LYS A 149 -29.26 -2.15 10.24
C LYS A 149 -29.78 -1.34 9.07
N GLY A 150 -30.16 -2.02 7.98
CA GLY A 150 -30.95 -1.45 6.90
C GLY A 150 -32.45 -1.48 7.20
N ASN A 151 -33.24 -1.21 6.17
CA ASN A 151 -34.69 -1.38 6.23
C ASN A 151 -35.05 -2.89 6.25
N GLY A 152 -36.13 -3.24 6.94
CA GLY A 152 -36.66 -4.60 6.95
C GLY A 152 -36.45 -5.36 8.26
N PRO A 153 -37.02 -6.56 8.37
CA PRO A 153 -36.88 -7.41 9.55
C PRO A 153 -35.45 -7.92 9.68
N LEU A 154 -35.06 -8.23 10.90
CA LEU A 154 -33.76 -8.82 11.20
C LEU A 154 -33.96 -10.29 11.59
N PRO A 155 -33.39 -11.26 10.83
CA PRO A 155 -33.49 -12.69 11.16
C PRO A 155 -32.88 -13.03 12.53
N LEU A 156 -33.23 -14.20 13.06
CA LEU A 156 -32.53 -14.78 14.19
C LEU A 156 -31.15 -15.27 13.76
N SER A 157 -30.16 -15.16 14.65
CA SER A 157 -28.79 -15.60 14.39
C SER A 157 -28.08 -16.01 15.67
N THR A 158 -26.97 -16.76 15.52
CA THR A 158 -26.04 -17.08 16.60
C THR A 158 -24.63 -16.72 16.17
N PRO A 159 -23.94 -15.81 16.90
CA PRO A 159 -24.47 -15.00 18.00
C PRO A 159 -25.62 -14.09 17.53
N PRO A 160 -26.43 -13.58 18.46
CA PRO A 160 -27.52 -12.68 18.09
C PRO A 160 -26.97 -11.37 17.57
N HIS A 161 -27.57 -10.84 16.52
CA HIS A 161 -27.24 -9.52 15.99
C HIS A 161 -27.40 -8.43 17.07
N VAL A 162 -26.51 -7.44 17.12
CA VAL A 162 -26.47 -6.40 18.16
C VAL A 162 -27.83 -5.70 18.35
N ALA A 163 -28.59 -5.47 17.28
CA ALA A 163 -29.92 -4.86 17.36
C ALA A 163 -30.98 -5.77 18.01
N ARG A 164 -30.73 -7.07 18.09
CA ARG A 164 -31.57 -8.03 18.86
C ARG A 164 -31.06 -8.22 20.27
N ALA A 165 -29.76 -8.29 20.47
CA ALA A 165 -29.14 -8.45 21.79
C ALA A 165 -29.37 -7.21 22.66
N HIS A 166 -29.33 -6.02 22.05
CA HIS A 166 -29.41 -4.74 22.75
C HIS A 166 -30.36 -3.76 22.03
N PRO A 167 -31.68 -4.06 22.02
CA PRO A 167 -32.64 -3.23 21.30
C PRO A 167 -32.68 -1.77 21.80
N GLY A 168 -32.36 -1.53 23.07
CA GLY A 168 -32.28 -0.18 23.67
C GLY A 168 -31.06 0.64 23.23
N TRP A 169 -30.13 0.07 22.48
CA TRP A 169 -29.01 0.80 21.90
C TRP A 169 -29.29 1.32 20.49
N ILE A 170 -30.39 0.86 19.88
CA ILE A 170 -30.69 1.09 18.46
C ILE A 170 -31.78 2.13 18.32
N PHE A 171 -31.48 3.15 17.53
CA PHE A 171 -32.43 4.18 17.15
C PHE A 171 -32.64 4.16 15.63
N SER A 172 -33.90 4.30 15.21
CA SER A 172 -34.23 4.46 13.80
C SER A 172 -34.00 5.90 13.35
N TYR A 173 -33.25 6.06 12.27
CA TYR A 173 -33.07 7.35 11.64
C TYR A 173 -33.18 7.19 10.12
N GLN A 174 -34.15 7.87 9.51
CA GLN A 174 -34.48 7.75 8.08
C GLN A 174 -34.65 6.30 7.60
N GLY A 175 -35.30 5.46 8.41
CA GLY A 175 -35.55 4.06 8.11
C GLY A 175 -34.40 3.10 8.41
N GLU A 176 -33.23 3.59 8.76
CA GLU A 176 -32.05 2.79 9.09
C GLU A 176 -31.81 2.69 10.59
N GLY A 177 -31.21 1.59 11.05
CA GLY A 177 -30.88 1.37 12.46
C GLY A 177 -29.46 1.78 12.78
N TRP A 178 -29.33 2.66 13.79
CA TRP A 178 -28.07 3.20 14.26
C TRP A 178 -27.87 2.93 15.74
N LEU A 179 -26.66 2.52 16.11
CA LEU A 179 -26.22 2.53 17.51
C LEU A 179 -26.10 3.98 18.00
N ASP A 180 -26.52 4.25 19.21
CA ASP A 180 -26.37 5.56 19.83
C ASP A 180 -24.95 5.76 20.38
N PRO A 181 -24.13 6.66 19.78
CA PRO A 181 -22.79 6.94 20.26
C PRO A 181 -22.75 7.52 21.68
N GLY A 182 -23.89 8.03 22.17
CA GLY A 182 -24.03 8.61 23.50
C GLY A 182 -24.17 7.59 24.62
N ILE A 183 -24.38 6.32 24.31
CA ILE A 183 -24.45 5.21 25.29
C ILE A 183 -23.04 4.65 25.51
N PRO A 184 -22.45 4.77 26.73
CA PRO A 184 -21.09 4.30 26.98
C PRO A 184 -20.84 2.83 26.66
N ASP A 185 -21.82 1.95 26.90
CA ASP A 185 -21.70 0.51 26.63
C ASP A 185 -21.66 0.18 25.13
N VAL A 186 -22.23 1.04 24.27
CA VAL A 186 -22.06 0.95 22.81
C VAL A 186 -20.59 1.14 22.42
N GLY A 187 -19.91 2.13 22.99
CA GLY A 187 -18.48 2.34 22.75
C GLY A 187 -17.62 1.15 23.20
N LYS A 188 -17.90 0.58 24.38
CA LYS A 188 -17.20 -0.62 24.89
C LYS A 188 -17.41 -1.84 23.98
N TYR A 189 -18.65 -2.06 23.52
CA TYR A 189 -18.98 -3.14 22.61
C TYR A 189 -18.20 -3.01 21.28
N LEU A 190 -18.27 -1.84 20.65
CA LEU A 190 -17.55 -1.57 19.39
C LEU A 190 -16.04 -1.70 19.54
N LEU A 191 -15.48 -1.25 20.67
CA LEU A 191 -14.07 -1.46 20.98
C LEU A 191 -13.75 -2.96 21.07
N SER A 192 -14.61 -3.77 21.71
CA SER A 192 -14.41 -5.22 21.77
C SER A 192 -14.40 -5.87 20.39
N VAL A 193 -15.29 -5.43 19.50
CA VAL A 193 -15.34 -5.88 18.09
C VAL A 193 -14.03 -5.60 17.35
N VAL A 194 -13.53 -4.34 17.42
CA VAL A 194 -12.29 -3.99 16.69
C VAL A 194 -11.04 -4.61 17.32
N MET A 195 -11.04 -4.79 18.65
CA MET A 195 -9.96 -5.51 19.35
C MET A 195 -9.92 -7.00 19.00
N ASP A 196 -11.08 -7.64 18.76
CA ASP A 196 -11.18 -9.03 18.31
C ASP A 196 -10.53 -9.20 16.92
N ILE A 197 -10.81 -8.28 16.00
CA ILE A 197 -10.19 -8.24 14.66
C ILE A 197 -8.67 -8.13 14.79
N ALA A 198 -8.19 -7.12 15.52
CA ALA A 198 -6.76 -6.83 15.62
C ALA A 198 -5.93 -7.94 16.29
N ARG A 199 -6.56 -8.75 17.17
CA ARG A 199 -5.91 -9.89 17.84
C ARG A 199 -5.86 -11.14 16.98
N LYS A 200 -6.84 -11.35 16.10
CA LYS A 200 -7.01 -12.61 15.36
C LYS A 200 -6.37 -12.58 13.97
N TYR A 201 -6.27 -11.40 13.35
CA TYR A 201 -5.90 -11.29 11.96
C TYR A 201 -4.65 -10.45 11.76
N ASP A 202 -3.80 -10.86 10.82
CA ASP A 202 -2.64 -10.07 10.37
C ASP A 202 -3.06 -9.03 9.34
N ILE A 203 -3.99 -8.18 9.76
CA ILE A 203 -4.51 -7.07 8.96
C ILE A 203 -3.58 -5.86 9.06
N ASP A 204 -3.38 -5.13 7.96
CA ASP A 204 -2.46 -3.99 7.90
C ASP A 204 -3.05 -2.70 8.48
N GLY A 205 -4.37 -2.58 8.41
CA GLY A 205 -5.07 -1.42 8.96
C GLY A 205 -6.54 -1.66 9.28
N ILE A 206 -7.11 -0.73 10.02
CA ILE A 206 -8.56 -0.63 10.26
C ILE A 206 -9.02 0.74 9.81
N ASN A 207 -10.06 0.78 8.98
CA ASN A 207 -10.72 2.01 8.55
C ASN A 207 -12.12 2.12 9.13
N PHE A 208 -12.37 3.19 9.87
CA PHE A 208 -13.67 3.49 10.45
C PHE A 208 -14.54 4.30 9.48
N ASP A 209 -15.64 3.72 9.05
CA ASP A 209 -16.70 4.39 8.31
C ASP A 209 -17.96 4.50 9.15
N TYR A 210 -18.89 5.38 8.78
CA TYR A 210 -20.08 5.71 9.58
C TYR A 210 -19.72 6.03 11.06
N LEU A 211 -18.54 6.58 11.27
CA LEU A 211 -18.03 7.08 12.55
C LEU A 211 -18.58 8.48 12.80
N ARG A 212 -19.88 8.56 12.97
CA ARG A 212 -20.63 9.83 13.08
C ARG A 212 -22.02 9.60 13.61
N TYR A 213 -22.65 10.66 14.10
CA TYR A 213 -24.11 10.72 14.19
C TYR A 213 -24.71 10.80 12.79
N PRO A 214 -25.93 10.25 12.56
CA PRO A 214 -26.56 10.33 11.23
C PRO A 214 -27.10 11.73 10.88
N GLY A 215 -27.19 12.64 11.85
CA GLY A 215 -27.64 14.02 11.67
C GLY A 215 -28.05 14.69 13.00
N ARG A 216 -28.34 15.97 12.93
CA ARG A 216 -28.71 16.79 14.12
C ARG A 216 -29.98 16.31 14.83
N ASN A 217 -30.92 15.77 14.06
CA ASN A 217 -32.22 15.32 14.58
C ASN A 217 -32.20 13.85 15.05
N PHE A 218 -31.02 13.30 15.35
CA PHE A 218 -30.90 11.97 15.93
C PHE A 218 -31.62 11.92 17.28
N PRO A 219 -32.47 10.90 17.54
CA PRO A 219 -33.36 10.85 18.71
C PRO A 219 -32.67 10.35 20.00
N ASP A 220 -31.55 10.92 20.37
CA ASP A 220 -30.71 10.58 21.53
C ASP A 220 -31.06 11.40 22.80
N GLY A 221 -32.29 11.86 22.92
CA GLY A 221 -32.72 12.70 24.06
C GLY A 221 -32.56 12.04 25.42
N ASP A 222 -32.91 10.76 25.54
CA ASP A 222 -32.83 10.01 26.78
C ASP A 222 -31.38 9.69 27.17
N SER A 223 -30.55 9.30 26.23
CA SER A 223 -29.12 9.10 26.48
C SER A 223 -28.41 10.41 26.83
N TYR A 224 -28.77 11.52 26.18
CA TYR A 224 -28.27 12.85 26.56
C TYR A 224 -28.68 13.22 27.99
N LYS A 225 -29.94 13.03 28.36
CA LYS A 225 -30.42 13.28 29.73
C LYS A 225 -29.65 12.45 30.76
N LYS A 226 -29.35 11.21 30.43
CA LYS A 226 -28.67 10.26 31.33
C LYS A 226 -27.16 10.47 31.40
N TYR A 227 -26.52 10.77 30.28
CA TYR A 227 -25.06 10.75 30.15
C TYR A 227 -24.45 12.09 29.70
N GLY A 228 -25.25 13.13 29.54
CA GLY A 228 -24.79 14.45 29.02
C GLY A 228 -23.89 15.23 29.99
N LEU A 229 -23.87 14.89 31.29
CA LEU A 229 -22.99 15.48 32.32
C LEU A 229 -23.00 17.02 32.34
N GLY A 230 -24.13 17.65 31.98
CA GLY A 230 -24.29 19.11 31.94
C GLY A 230 -23.63 19.80 30.74
N LEU A 231 -23.03 19.05 29.81
CA LEU A 231 -22.48 19.61 28.59
C LEU A 231 -23.59 20.05 27.63
N PRO A 232 -23.39 21.13 26.83
CA PRO A 232 -24.25 21.40 25.68
C PRO A 232 -24.32 20.19 24.74
N LYS A 233 -25.50 19.88 24.20
CA LYS A 233 -25.77 18.64 23.46
C LYS A 233 -24.79 18.40 22.30
N ASP A 234 -24.48 19.43 21.51
CA ASP A 234 -23.54 19.32 20.38
C ASP A 234 -22.11 19.00 20.86
N ARG A 235 -21.68 19.59 21.97
CA ARG A 235 -20.38 19.32 22.58
C ARG A 235 -20.31 17.89 23.14
N TRP A 236 -21.40 17.44 23.76
CA TRP A 236 -21.50 16.07 24.26
C TRP A 236 -21.44 15.03 23.12
N ARG A 237 -22.16 15.26 22.01
CA ARG A 237 -22.12 14.40 20.83
C ARG A 237 -20.71 14.28 20.23
N LYS A 238 -20.02 15.41 20.08
CA LYS A 238 -18.62 15.43 19.63
C LYS A 238 -17.74 14.64 20.59
N SER A 239 -17.84 14.88 21.91
CA SER A 239 -17.02 14.23 22.91
C SER A 239 -17.22 12.70 22.96
N ASN A 240 -18.40 12.18 22.60
CA ASN A 240 -18.64 10.75 22.50
C ASN A 240 -17.82 10.10 21.38
N LEU A 241 -17.78 10.73 20.21
CA LEU A 241 -16.99 10.27 19.08
C LEU A 241 -15.49 10.42 19.35
N ASP A 242 -15.06 11.56 19.88
CA ASP A 242 -13.66 11.84 20.21
C ASP A 242 -13.10 10.80 21.20
N ARG A 243 -13.87 10.49 22.25
CA ARG A 243 -13.49 9.47 23.23
C ARG A 243 -13.37 8.09 22.60
N PHE A 244 -14.34 7.68 21.77
CA PHE A 244 -14.30 6.39 21.10
C PHE A 244 -13.08 6.26 20.18
N VAL A 245 -12.78 7.29 19.37
CA VAL A 245 -11.61 7.30 18.49
C VAL A 245 -10.31 7.22 19.28
N ALA A 246 -10.18 8.04 20.33
CA ALA A 246 -8.98 8.04 21.16
C ALA A 246 -8.76 6.68 21.85
N GLU A 247 -9.82 6.09 22.44
CA GLU A 247 -9.72 4.80 23.10
C GLU A 247 -9.41 3.67 22.12
N CYS A 248 -10.03 3.64 20.93
CA CYS A 248 -9.69 2.68 19.88
C CYS A 248 -8.23 2.80 19.47
N TYR A 249 -7.75 4.00 19.17
CA TYR A 249 -6.37 4.23 18.75
C TYR A 249 -5.38 3.73 19.83
N ASP A 250 -5.57 4.14 21.08
CA ASP A 250 -4.66 3.82 22.17
C ASP A 250 -4.63 2.30 22.45
N ARG A 251 -5.79 1.65 22.47
CA ARG A 251 -5.88 0.21 22.74
C ARG A 251 -5.36 -0.64 21.58
N LEU A 252 -5.65 -0.26 20.35
CA LEU A 252 -5.16 -0.97 19.16
C LEU A 252 -3.64 -0.81 19.02
N THR A 253 -3.12 0.40 19.20
CA THR A 253 -1.67 0.67 19.12
C THR A 253 -0.90 -0.03 20.24
N ALA A 254 -1.51 -0.19 21.43
CA ALA A 254 -0.87 -0.91 22.53
C ALA A 254 -0.64 -2.40 22.23
N ILE A 255 -1.51 -3.05 21.45
CA ILE A 255 -1.38 -4.47 21.09
C ILE A 255 -0.69 -4.69 19.73
N ARG A 256 -0.86 -3.75 18.78
CA ARG A 256 -0.26 -3.76 17.45
C ARG A 256 0.25 -2.37 17.07
N PRO A 257 1.47 -2.01 17.49
CA PRO A 257 2.01 -0.66 17.30
C PRO A 257 2.05 -0.19 15.84
N LEU A 258 2.23 -1.09 14.88
CA LEU A 258 2.33 -0.80 13.46
C LEU A 258 0.98 -0.87 12.71
N LEU A 259 -0.11 -1.31 13.37
CA LEU A 259 -1.44 -1.33 12.76
C LEU A 259 -1.88 0.08 12.36
N LYS A 260 -2.25 0.28 11.11
CA LYS A 260 -2.67 1.58 10.56
C LYS A 260 -4.13 1.85 10.89
N ILE A 261 -4.43 2.99 11.49
CA ILE A 261 -5.78 3.35 11.94
C ILE A 261 -6.24 4.58 11.20
N GLY A 262 -7.32 4.45 10.44
CA GLY A 262 -7.86 5.53 9.64
C GLY A 262 -9.37 5.65 9.68
N SER A 263 -9.87 6.67 9.03
CA SER A 263 -11.31 6.91 8.87
C SER A 263 -11.63 7.44 7.48
N SER A 264 -12.85 7.18 7.01
CA SER A 264 -13.43 7.72 5.78
C SER A 264 -14.50 8.79 6.08
N PRO A 265 -14.09 10.01 6.44
CA PRO A 265 -15.01 11.08 6.76
C PRO A 265 -15.77 11.58 5.53
N LEU A 266 -16.89 12.26 5.77
CA LEU A 266 -17.58 13.01 4.72
C LEU A 266 -16.64 14.07 4.12
N GLY A 267 -16.72 14.26 2.80
CA GLY A 267 -15.75 15.07 2.05
C GLY A 267 -15.72 16.55 2.40
N ILE A 268 -16.80 17.11 2.96
CA ILE A 268 -16.89 18.50 3.42
C ILE A 268 -16.65 18.52 4.93
N PHE A 269 -15.51 19.07 5.36
CA PHE A 269 -15.17 19.07 6.78
C PHE A 269 -15.97 20.10 7.59
N GLY A 270 -15.97 21.37 7.21
CA GLY A 270 -16.55 22.48 7.99
C GLY A 270 -17.39 23.45 7.17
N SER A 271 -18.13 24.31 7.87
CA SER A 271 -18.96 25.36 7.26
C SER A 271 -18.14 26.51 6.63
N ASP A 272 -16.87 26.62 6.94
CA ASP A 272 -15.91 27.54 6.32
C ASP A 272 -15.72 27.31 4.82
N THR A 273 -16.13 26.14 4.32
CA THR A 273 -16.17 25.82 2.87
C THR A 273 -17.38 26.42 2.14
N GLY A 274 -18.30 27.09 2.83
CA GLY A 274 -19.53 27.66 2.24
C GLY A 274 -20.67 26.66 2.04
N PHE A 275 -20.51 25.39 2.46
CA PHE A 275 -21.57 24.37 2.37
C PHE A 275 -22.29 24.20 3.71
N VAL A 276 -23.62 24.06 3.64
CA VAL A 276 -24.49 23.95 4.83
C VAL A 276 -24.28 22.62 5.57
N SER A 277 -24.07 21.53 4.82
CA SER A 277 -23.84 20.19 5.38
C SER A 277 -22.36 19.93 5.51
N SER A 278 -21.89 19.65 6.72
CA SER A 278 -20.48 19.39 6.98
C SER A 278 -20.27 18.27 7.99
N ALA A 279 -19.17 17.54 7.86
CA ALA A 279 -18.83 16.43 8.76
C ALA A 279 -18.80 16.87 10.23
N ALA A 280 -18.12 17.96 10.54
CA ALA A 280 -17.97 18.46 11.91
C ALA A 280 -19.25 19.15 12.45
N GLY A 281 -19.97 19.87 11.60
CA GLY A 281 -21.10 20.70 12.04
C GLY A 281 -22.44 19.97 12.14
N GLU A 282 -22.72 19.04 11.22
CA GLU A 282 -24.00 18.34 11.16
C GLU A 282 -23.93 16.93 11.73
N TYR A 283 -22.79 16.25 11.50
CA TYR A 283 -22.59 14.83 11.84
C TYR A 283 -21.66 14.63 13.02
N TYR A 284 -21.16 15.72 13.64
CA TYR A 284 -20.29 15.73 14.82
C TYR A 284 -18.95 15.00 14.62
N GLN A 285 -18.57 14.74 13.37
CA GLN A 285 -17.36 14.03 12.96
C GLN A 285 -16.14 14.98 12.96
N ASP A 286 -15.54 15.22 14.13
CA ASP A 286 -14.44 16.17 14.30
C ASP A 286 -13.08 15.56 13.93
N THR A 287 -12.90 15.23 12.66
CA THR A 287 -11.69 14.63 12.12
C THR A 287 -10.45 15.52 12.33
N ARG A 288 -10.61 16.86 12.38
CA ARG A 288 -9.52 17.80 12.68
C ARG A 288 -8.93 17.53 14.05
N THR A 289 -9.76 17.37 15.06
CA THR A 289 -9.31 17.04 16.42
C THR A 289 -8.60 15.69 16.45
N TRP A 290 -9.13 14.67 15.78
CA TRP A 290 -8.53 13.33 15.76
C TRP A 290 -7.15 13.32 15.10
N LEU A 291 -6.99 14.03 13.97
CA LEU A 291 -5.70 14.19 13.29
C LEU A 291 -4.70 14.98 14.14
N LYS A 292 -5.12 16.14 14.66
CA LYS A 292 -4.27 17.02 15.48
C LYS A 292 -3.77 16.34 16.76
N THR A 293 -4.61 15.50 17.37
CA THR A 293 -4.24 14.74 18.58
C THR A 293 -3.52 13.43 18.28
N GLY A 294 -3.26 13.13 17.01
CA GLY A 294 -2.56 11.92 16.57
C GLY A 294 -3.35 10.63 16.77
N LYS A 295 -4.68 10.70 16.79
CA LYS A 295 -5.55 9.53 16.99
C LYS A 295 -6.06 8.90 15.69
N LEU A 296 -5.50 9.32 14.55
CA LEU A 296 -5.61 8.67 13.24
C LEU A 296 -4.25 8.73 12.54
N ASP A 297 -3.95 7.70 11.78
CA ASP A 297 -2.75 7.63 10.94
C ASP A 297 -3.03 8.18 9.54
N TYR A 298 -4.26 7.98 9.05
CA TYR A 298 -4.70 8.48 7.76
C TYR A 298 -6.19 8.79 7.75
N VAL A 299 -6.59 9.56 6.74
CA VAL A 299 -7.99 9.77 6.37
C VAL A 299 -8.20 9.50 4.89
N ALA A 300 -9.36 8.91 4.55
CA ALA A 300 -9.84 8.72 3.19
C ALA A 300 -11.15 9.49 2.99
N PRO A 301 -11.10 10.84 2.89
CA PRO A 301 -12.30 11.66 2.81
C PRO A 301 -13.07 11.38 1.52
N GLN A 302 -14.41 11.35 1.59
CA GLN A 302 -15.31 11.02 0.48
C GLN A 302 -15.47 12.22 -0.47
N LEU A 303 -14.47 12.48 -1.33
CA LEU A 303 -14.43 13.60 -2.27
C LEU A 303 -15.13 13.25 -3.60
N TYR A 304 -16.39 12.84 -3.52
CA TYR A 304 -17.12 12.22 -4.64
C TYR A 304 -17.76 13.26 -5.58
N TRP A 305 -17.00 14.28 -5.97
CA TRP A 305 -17.41 15.36 -6.87
C TRP A 305 -16.42 15.55 -8.01
N THR A 306 -16.86 16.26 -9.06
CA THR A 306 -16.05 16.63 -10.22
C THR A 306 -15.06 17.74 -9.91
N ILE A 307 -14.09 17.96 -10.79
CA ILE A 307 -13.19 19.11 -10.79
C ILE A 307 -13.97 20.32 -11.35
N GLY A 308 -13.81 21.48 -10.70
CA GLY A 308 -14.49 22.71 -11.05
C GLY A 308 -15.87 22.85 -10.40
N GLY A 309 -16.38 21.77 -9.82
CA GLY A 309 -17.68 21.77 -9.16
C GLY A 309 -18.85 22.21 -10.07
N SER A 310 -20.03 22.33 -9.51
CA SER A 310 -21.17 23.00 -10.15
C SER A 310 -21.85 23.89 -9.10
N ARG A 311 -22.75 24.78 -9.53
CA ARG A 311 -23.44 25.70 -8.61
C ARG A 311 -24.11 24.91 -7.47
N GLY A 312 -23.57 25.05 -6.24
CA GLY A 312 -24.02 24.32 -5.04
C GLY A 312 -23.37 22.95 -4.81
N ASN A 313 -22.48 22.48 -5.69
CA ASN A 313 -21.69 21.25 -5.48
C ASN A 313 -20.23 21.58 -5.17
N PRO A 314 -19.62 20.84 -4.24
CA PRO A 314 -18.21 20.96 -3.92
C PRO A 314 -17.31 20.66 -5.12
N ASP A 315 -16.11 21.23 -5.09
CA ASP A 315 -15.06 21.05 -6.10
C ASP A 315 -13.97 20.14 -5.56
N PHE A 316 -13.69 19.04 -6.24
CA PHE A 316 -12.60 18.11 -5.88
C PHE A 316 -11.24 18.83 -5.80
N ALA A 317 -10.98 19.76 -6.73
CA ALA A 317 -9.70 20.47 -6.79
C ALA A 317 -9.47 21.44 -5.63
N THR A 318 -10.54 21.86 -4.97
CA THR A 318 -10.50 22.66 -3.74
C THR A 318 -10.43 21.78 -2.49
N LEU A 319 -11.19 20.69 -2.47
CA LEU A 319 -11.30 19.83 -1.29
C LEU A 319 -10.03 19.00 -1.04
N ALA A 320 -9.40 18.45 -2.06
CA ALA A 320 -8.23 17.59 -1.90
C ALA A 320 -7.03 18.31 -1.25
N PRO A 321 -6.64 19.53 -1.66
CA PRO A 321 -5.63 20.32 -0.94
C PRO A 321 -6.09 20.73 0.47
N GLY A 322 -7.36 21.08 0.63
CA GLY A 322 -7.92 21.45 1.93
C GLY A 322 -7.80 20.33 2.97
N TRP A 323 -8.04 19.10 2.58
CA TRP A 323 -7.84 17.94 3.45
C TRP A 323 -6.37 17.69 3.78
N GLN A 324 -5.42 17.94 2.85
CA GLN A 324 -4.00 17.83 3.15
C GLN A 324 -3.56 18.86 4.20
N VAL A 325 -4.02 20.10 4.06
CA VAL A 325 -3.75 21.15 5.07
C VAL A 325 -4.34 20.76 6.44
N LEU A 326 -5.55 20.20 6.44
CA LEU A 326 -6.20 19.73 7.67
C LEU A 326 -5.45 18.58 8.34
N ALA A 327 -4.92 17.65 7.55
CA ALA A 327 -4.24 16.44 8.03
C ALA A 327 -2.81 16.73 8.51
N GLY A 328 -2.18 17.80 8.05
CA GLY A 328 -0.78 18.11 8.39
C GLY A 328 0.16 16.98 7.93
N GLU A 329 0.85 16.36 8.87
CA GLU A 329 1.79 15.27 8.60
C GLU A 329 1.12 13.90 8.41
N ARG A 330 -0.18 13.77 8.74
CA ARG A 330 -0.93 12.51 8.55
C ARG A 330 -1.32 12.31 7.09
N HIS A 331 -1.51 11.06 6.70
CA HIS A 331 -1.80 10.73 5.31
C HIS A 331 -3.24 11.09 4.92
N VAL A 332 -3.39 11.61 3.71
CA VAL A 332 -4.68 11.77 3.03
C VAL A 332 -4.71 10.84 1.81
N TYR A 333 -5.71 9.98 1.73
CA TYR A 333 -6.02 9.18 0.56
C TYR A 333 -7.27 9.78 -0.07
N ALA A 334 -7.10 10.61 -1.09
CA ALA A 334 -8.23 11.32 -1.71
C ALA A 334 -9.28 10.33 -2.23
N GLY A 335 -10.48 10.37 -1.66
CA GLY A 335 -11.57 9.47 -2.03
C GLY A 335 -12.19 9.88 -3.36
N ILE A 336 -12.18 9.00 -4.34
CA ILE A 336 -12.71 9.24 -5.70
C ILE A 336 -13.97 8.41 -5.90
N GLY A 337 -15.09 9.07 -6.17
CA GLY A 337 -16.39 8.44 -6.40
C GLY A 337 -16.54 7.88 -7.81
N ALA A 338 -15.69 6.93 -8.20
CA ALA A 338 -15.63 6.36 -9.55
C ALA A 338 -16.92 5.66 -10.03
N TYR A 339 -17.89 5.45 -9.13
CA TYR A 339 -19.22 4.94 -9.48
C TYR A 339 -20.11 5.98 -10.16
N LYS A 340 -19.75 7.26 -10.10
CA LYS A 340 -20.41 8.36 -10.80
C LYS A 340 -19.74 8.56 -12.15
N GLU A 341 -20.51 8.53 -13.22
CA GLU A 341 -19.98 8.58 -14.58
C GLU A 341 -19.21 9.87 -14.88
N ASP A 342 -19.69 11.01 -14.39
CA ASP A 342 -19.03 12.31 -14.51
C ASP A 342 -17.67 12.33 -13.80
N VAL A 343 -17.57 11.77 -12.59
CA VAL A 343 -16.33 11.63 -11.84
C VAL A 343 -15.39 10.63 -12.52
N ALA A 344 -15.91 9.49 -13.01
CA ALA A 344 -15.11 8.46 -13.66
C ALA A 344 -14.34 8.99 -14.89
N ARG A 345 -14.94 9.89 -15.66
CA ARG A 345 -14.29 10.54 -16.81
C ARG A 345 -13.11 11.44 -16.43
N GLU A 346 -13.07 11.91 -15.19
CA GLU A 346 -12.06 12.84 -14.71
C GLU A 346 -10.99 12.19 -13.84
N VAL A 347 -11.06 10.89 -13.58
CA VAL A 347 -10.13 10.18 -12.69
C VAL A 347 -8.66 10.50 -12.98
N PRO A 348 -8.15 10.49 -14.22
CA PRO A 348 -6.76 10.85 -14.49
C PRO A 348 -6.40 12.26 -13.99
N ARG A 349 -7.29 13.23 -14.18
CA ARG A 349 -7.11 14.61 -13.71
C ARG A 349 -7.21 14.71 -12.18
N GLN A 350 -8.10 13.93 -11.56
CA GLN A 350 -8.23 13.88 -10.10
C GLN A 350 -6.99 13.28 -9.44
N ILE A 351 -6.36 12.26 -10.06
CA ILE A 351 -5.05 11.75 -9.63
C ILE A 351 -4.01 12.87 -9.68
N ASP A 352 -3.93 13.61 -10.79
CA ASP A 352 -2.97 14.71 -10.98
C ASP A 352 -3.18 15.83 -9.92
N VAL A 353 -4.44 16.19 -9.64
CA VAL A 353 -4.80 17.15 -8.58
C VAL A 353 -4.37 16.64 -7.21
N SER A 354 -4.67 15.39 -6.88
CA SER A 354 -4.31 14.75 -5.61
C SER A 354 -2.79 14.74 -5.40
N ARG A 355 -2.02 14.39 -6.44
CA ARG A 355 -0.55 14.42 -6.41
C ARG A 355 -0.01 15.84 -6.19
N LYS A 356 -0.56 16.82 -6.91
CA LYS A 356 -0.19 18.23 -6.77
C LYS A 356 -0.53 18.78 -5.38
N ALA A 357 -1.62 18.30 -4.78
CA ALA A 357 -2.01 18.66 -3.41
C ALA A 357 -1.11 18.05 -2.33
N GLY A 358 -0.20 17.12 -2.67
CA GLY A 358 0.64 16.41 -1.73
C GLY A 358 -0.09 15.31 -0.97
N ASN A 359 -1.27 14.87 -1.45
CA ASN A 359 -1.96 13.74 -0.83
C ASN A 359 -1.10 12.47 -0.96
N ALA A 360 -1.14 11.63 0.05
CA ALA A 360 -0.37 10.38 0.10
C ALA A 360 -0.88 9.30 -0.89
N GLY A 361 -2.01 9.54 -1.55
CA GLY A 361 -2.57 8.68 -2.57
C GLY A 361 -4.06 8.87 -2.79
N GLN A 362 -4.68 7.89 -3.44
CA GLN A 362 -6.09 7.90 -3.80
C GLN A 362 -6.79 6.61 -3.35
N SER A 363 -8.11 6.72 -3.08
CA SER A 363 -8.97 5.56 -2.79
C SER A 363 -10.24 5.60 -3.63
N TYR A 364 -10.48 4.55 -4.39
CA TYR A 364 -11.59 4.50 -5.37
C TYR A 364 -12.81 3.80 -4.79
N PHE A 365 -13.92 4.51 -4.73
CA PHE A 365 -15.20 3.93 -4.41
C PHE A 365 -15.96 3.66 -5.70
N ARG A 366 -16.10 2.39 -6.10
CA ARG A 366 -15.79 1.09 -5.50
C ARG A 366 -15.15 0.14 -6.53
N TYR A 367 -14.79 -1.11 -6.15
CA TYR A 367 -14.10 -2.07 -7.02
C TYR A 367 -14.79 -2.28 -8.39
N GLU A 368 -16.10 -2.50 -8.41
CA GLU A 368 -16.82 -2.69 -9.68
C GLU A 368 -16.64 -1.53 -10.66
N SER A 369 -16.50 -0.31 -10.16
CA SER A 369 -16.34 0.89 -10.97
C SER A 369 -14.96 1.01 -11.63
N ILE A 370 -13.95 0.31 -11.08
CA ILE A 370 -12.60 0.30 -11.64
C ILE A 370 -12.27 -0.97 -12.42
N ARG A 371 -13.18 -1.97 -12.40
CA ARG A 371 -12.98 -3.27 -13.05
C ARG A 371 -12.75 -3.17 -14.56
N ASN A 372 -13.40 -2.25 -15.23
CA ASN A 372 -13.30 -2.03 -16.67
C ASN A 372 -12.16 -1.08 -17.06
N ALA A 373 -11.07 -1.17 -16.42
CA ALA A 373 -9.74 -0.57 -16.54
C ALA A 373 -9.46 0.50 -17.64
N GLY A 374 -8.37 1.22 -17.44
CA GLY A 374 -8.01 2.44 -18.16
C GLY A 374 -8.34 3.68 -17.35
N LEU A 375 -9.02 3.50 -16.22
CA LEU A 375 -9.50 4.59 -15.36
C LEU A 375 -8.36 5.53 -14.90
N SER A 376 -7.16 4.98 -14.64
CA SER A 376 -6.00 5.79 -14.27
C SER A 376 -5.35 6.56 -15.41
N GLY A 377 -5.72 6.27 -16.68
CA GLY A 377 -5.16 6.93 -17.86
C GLY A 377 -3.63 6.89 -17.90
N GLY A 378 -3.01 5.74 -17.59
CA GLY A 378 -1.55 5.56 -17.56
C GLY A 378 -0.85 6.08 -16.31
N ARG A 379 -1.57 6.66 -15.31
CA ARG A 379 -0.94 7.18 -14.08
C ARG A 379 -0.40 6.09 -13.16
N TYR A 380 -0.76 4.83 -13.39
CA TYR A 380 -0.34 3.67 -12.59
C TYR A 380 0.45 2.64 -13.39
N GLU A 381 1.20 3.08 -14.40
CA GLU A 381 2.02 2.20 -15.26
C GLU A 381 3.13 1.46 -14.51
N LYS A 382 3.62 2.04 -13.44
CA LYS A 382 4.68 1.47 -12.61
C LYS A 382 4.16 1.21 -11.20
N PRO A 383 4.70 0.19 -10.51
CA PRO A 383 4.44 0.00 -9.09
C PRO A 383 4.81 1.26 -8.29
N ALA A 384 4.13 1.47 -7.18
CA ALA A 384 4.49 2.49 -6.21
C ALA A 384 4.57 1.86 -4.82
N LEU A 385 5.55 2.28 -4.03
CA LEU A 385 5.65 1.92 -2.64
C LEU A 385 4.60 2.69 -1.83
N LEU A 386 4.18 2.12 -0.73
CA LEU A 386 3.34 2.84 0.22
C LEU A 386 4.17 3.93 0.93
N PRO A 387 3.58 5.10 1.19
CA PRO A 387 4.25 6.16 1.94
C PRO A 387 4.58 5.72 3.38
N PRO A 388 5.76 6.06 3.92
CA PRO A 388 6.14 5.70 5.28
C PRO A 388 5.31 6.46 6.32
N MET A 389 5.13 5.85 7.49
CA MET A 389 4.46 6.45 8.65
C MET A 389 5.46 6.63 9.81
N PRO A 390 6.35 7.65 9.75
CA PRO A 390 7.42 7.83 10.72
C PRO A 390 6.92 8.09 12.15
N TRP A 391 5.68 8.59 12.30
CA TRP A 391 5.04 8.73 13.62
C TRP A 391 4.67 7.40 14.27
N LYS A 392 4.61 6.29 13.50
CA LYS A 392 4.46 4.94 14.05
C LYS A 392 5.82 4.31 14.33
N ASP A 393 6.70 4.33 13.35
CA ASP A 393 8.07 3.85 13.48
C ASP A 393 8.95 4.50 12.40
N ALA A 394 10.01 5.16 12.83
CA ALA A 394 10.99 5.78 11.94
C ALA A 394 12.17 4.84 11.59
N THR A 395 12.20 3.62 12.17
CA THR A 395 13.26 2.65 11.85
C THR A 395 13.06 2.08 10.44
N SER A 396 14.16 1.69 9.81
CA SER A 396 14.14 1.01 8.51
C SER A 396 14.86 -0.33 8.61
N PRO A 397 14.52 -1.31 7.73
CA PRO A 397 15.25 -2.56 7.66
C PRO A 397 16.71 -2.34 7.28
N PRO A 398 17.63 -3.23 7.69
CA PRO A 398 18.97 -3.29 7.10
C PRO A 398 18.90 -3.66 5.61
N PRO A 399 19.96 -3.38 4.83
CA PRO A 399 19.99 -3.75 3.43
C PRO A 399 19.99 -5.28 3.27
N PRO A 400 19.24 -5.83 2.29
CA PRO A 400 19.40 -7.22 1.87
C PRO A 400 20.79 -7.45 1.28
N LEU A 401 21.27 -8.68 1.32
CA LEU A 401 22.48 -9.07 0.62
C LEU A 401 22.09 -9.64 -0.75
N LEU A 402 22.33 -8.90 -1.83
CA LEU A 402 22.10 -9.39 -3.18
C LEU A 402 23.17 -10.44 -3.52
N LEU A 403 22.74 -11.68 -3.85
CA LEU A 403 23.60 -12.82 -4.06
C LEU A 403 23.96 -13.01 -5.53
N ALA A 404 22.94 -13.09 -6.39
CA ALA A 404 23.12 -13.40 -7.79
C ALA A 404 22.09 -12.64 -8.64
N VAL A 405 22.55 -12.28 -9.83
CA VAL A 405 21.72 -11.88 -10.97
C VAL A 405 22.14 -12.75 -12.13
N THR A 406 21.25 -13.62 -12.58
CA THR A 406 21.54 -14.66 -13.56
C THR A 406 20.58 -14.58 -14.72
N GLU A 407 21.05 -14.38 -15.93
CA GLU A 407 20.21 -14.48 -17.12
C GLU A 407 19.94 -15.96 -17.43
N ILE A 408 18.73 -16.43 -17.13
CA ILE A 408 18.34 -17.84 -17.31
C ILE A 408 17.84 -18.15 -18.73
N THR A 409 17.25 -17.18 -19.40
CA THR A 409 16.95 -17.17 -20.82
C THR A 409 17.10 -15.74 -21.34
N THR A 410 17.11 -15.55 -22.64
CA THR A 410 17.24 -14.19 -23.23
C THR A 410 16.27 -13.21 -22.60
N ASN A 411 16.82 -12.15 -21.99
CA ASN A 411 16.06 -11.09 -21.30
C ASN A 411 15.22 -11.54 -20.10
N VAL A 412 15.47 -12.73 -19.52
CA VAL A 412 14.85 -13.21 -18.28
C VAL A 412 15.93 -13.45 -17.24
N PHE A 413 15.87 -12.69 -16.17
CA PHE A 413 16.85 -12.73 -15.09
C PHE A 413 16.25 -13.39 -13.84
N ASP A 414 17.01 -14.28 -13.22
CA ASP A 414 16.77 -14.77 -11.87
C ASP A 414 17.62 -13.95 -10.90
N ILE A 415 16.97 -13.36 -9.92
CA ILE A 415 17.59 -12.49 -8.92
C ILE A 415 17.41 -13.12 -7.57
N GLN A 416 18.50 -13.32 -6.83
CA GLN A 416 18.49 -13.96 -5.52
C GLN A 416 19.14 -13.05 -4.48
N TRP A 417 18.60 -13.06 -3.26
CA TRP A 417 19.14 -12.31 -2.13
C TRP A 417 18.96 -13.04 -0.80
N VAL A 418 19.77 -12.68 0.19
CA VAL A 418 19.55 -13.06 1.58
C VAL A 418 18.74 -11.96 2.26
N PRO A 419 17.61 -12.33 2.90
CA PRO A 419 16.89 -11.43 3.78
C PRO A 419 17.80 -10.84 4.86
N PRO A 420 17.63 -9.54 5.20
CA PRO A 420 18.41 -8.95 6.29
C PRO A 420 18.11 -9.67 7.61
N GLN A 421 19.14 -9.99 8.37
CA GLN A 421 18.99 -10.50 9.72
C GLN A 421 18.42 -9.38 10.60
N THR A 422 17.24 -9.58 11.17
CA THR A 422 16.56 -8.58 11.98
C THR A 422 16.25 -9.13 13.36
N ALA A 423 16.66 -8.39 14.40
CA ALA A 423 16.39 -8.75 15.79
C ALA A 423 14.99 -8.31 16.26
N SER A 424 14.21 -7.64 15.42
CA SER A 424 12.97 -6.98 15.80
C SER A 424 11.92 -7.05 14.69
N GLU A 425 10.67 -7.30 15.06
CA GLU A 425 9.52 -7.19 14.15
C GLU A 425 9.43 -5.83 13.45
N ARG A 426 9.90 -4.76 14.06
CA ARG A 426 9.90 -3.41 13.49
C ARG A 426 10.81 -3.25 12.28
N THR A 427 11.89 -4.01 12.24
CA THR A 427 12.86 -4.02 11.13
C THR A 427 12.69 -5.20 10.18
N ARG A 428 11.73 -6.11 10.45
CA ARG A 428 11.41 -7.21 9.57
C ARG A 428 10.91 -6.70 8.22
N ALA A 429 11.42 -7.27 7.14
CA ALA A 429 10.93 -6.98 5.80
C ALA A 429 9.49 -7.48 5.63
N LEU A 430 8.59 -6.60 5.23
CA LEU A 430 7.24 -6.92 4.78
C LEU A 430 7.22 -7.07 3.26
N HIS A 431 8.05 -6.29 2.58
CA HIS A 431 8.23 -6.34 1.13
C HIS A 431 9.71 -6.13 0.77
N TYR A 432 10.08 -6.59 -0.42
CA TYR A 432 11.31 -6.21 -1.09
C TYR A 432 11.00 -5.38 -2.31
N VAL A 433 11.90 -4.46 -2.66
CA VAL A 433 11.82 -3.64 -3.87
C VAL A 433 12.97 -4.02 -4.77
N LEU A 434 12.66 -4.59 -5.94
CA LEU A 434 13.64 -4.84 -6.97
C LEU A 434 13.81 -3.58 -7.81
N TYR A 435 15.01 -3.06 -7.83
CA TYR A 435 15.42 -1.97 -8.72
C TYR A 435 16.17 -2.52 -9.91
N ARG A 436 15.89 -1.96 -11.10
CA ARG A 436 16.58 -2.26 -12.36
C ARG A 436 16.89 -0.99 -13.12
N TRP A 437 18.11 -0.91 -13.65
CA TRP A 437 18.55 0.19 -14.50
C TRP A 437 19.53 -0.27 -15.55
N THR A 438 19.81 0.59 -16.55
CA THR A 438 20.76 0.31 -17.65
C THR A 438 22.17 0.83 -17.36
N SER A 439 22.41 1.39 -16.18
CA SER A 439 23.74 1.81 -15.70
C SER A 439 23.93 1.42 -14.24
N PRO A 440 25.17 1.33 -13.74
CA PRO A 440 25.43 1.02 -12.34
C PRO A 440 24.99 2.13 -11.36
N GLN A 441 24.65 3.31 -11.85
CA GLN A 441 24.10 4.41 -11.05
C GLN A 441 22.57 4.34 -11.06
N ILE A 442 22.00 3.42 -10.26
CA ILE A 442 20.55 3.27 -10.17
C ILE A 442 19.95 4.49 -9.46
N PRO A 443 18.99 5.20 -10.09
CA PRO A 443 18.33 6.35 -9.46
C PRO A 443 17.23 5.87 -8.51
N PHE A 444 17.56 5.49 -7.28
CA PHE A 444 16.63 4.88 -6.30
C PHE A 444 15.40 5.73 -5.96
N ASN A 445 15.44 7.03 -6.21
CA ASN A 445 14.29 7.92 -6.04
C ASN A 445 13.41 8.04 -7.28
N ASP A 446 13.84 7.50 -8.43
CA ASP A 446 13.05 7.49 -9.65
C ASP A 446 12.13 6.24 -9.67
N PRO A 447 10.80 6.39 -9.73
CA PRO A 447 9.88 5.26 -9.78
C PRO A 447 10.10 4.35 -11.00
N ARG A 448 10.70 4.87 -12.08
CA ARG A 448 11.03 4.10 -13.28
C ARG A 448 12.08 3.01 -13.01
N ALA A 449 12.87 3.16 -11.97
CA ALA A 449 13.84 2.18 -11.54
C ALA A 449 13.21 1.00 -10.79
N ILE A 450 11.99 1.14 -10.26
CA ILE A 450 11.27 0.03 -9.62
C ILE A 450 10.81 -0.94 -10.69
N SER A 451 11.34 -2.17 -10.65
CA SER A 451 10.88 -3.27 -11.49
C SER A 451 9.71 -4.01 -10.84
N GLN A 452 9.86 -4.37 -9.57
CA GLN A 452 8.85 -5.14 -8.84
C GLN A 452 8.83 -4.77 -7.36
N VAL A 453 7.66 -4.96 -6.72
CA VAL A 453 7.50 -5.02 -5.27
C VAL A 453 7.15 -6.47 -4.93
N ILE A 454 7.91 -7.10 -4.05
CA ILE A 454 7.93 -8.54 -3.83
C ILE A 454 7.59 -8.83 -2.37
N PRO A 455 6.75 -9.85 -2.06
CA PRO A 455 6.42 -10.21 -0.67
C PRO A 455 7.66 -10.52 0.17
N GLY A 456 7.62 -10.15 1.46
CA GLY A 456 8.77 -10.25 2.37
C GLY A 456 9.24 -11.66 2.72
N MET A 457 8.48 -12.69 2.38
CA MET A 457 8.89 -14.10 2.53
C MET A 457 9.79 -14.58 1.38
N ALA A 458 9.86 -13.83 0.27
CA ALA A 458 10.65 -14.22 -0.88
C ALA A 458 12.15 -13.93 -0.67
N SER A 459 12.99 -14.80 -1.19
CA SER A 459 14.45 -14.63 -1.29
C SER A 459 14.94 -14.63 -2.74
N SER A 460 14.02 -14.71 -3.70
CA SER A 460 14.31 -14.64 -5.13
C SER A 460 13.11 -14.12 -5.93
N CYS A 461 13.37 -13.67 -7.14
CA CYS A 461 12.34 -13.37 -8.13
C CYS A 461 12.89 -13.48 -9.55
N THR A 462 11.99 -13.58 -10.53
CA THR A 462 12.34 -13.45 -11.94
C THR A 462 11.93 -12.10 -12.48
N ASP A 463 12.79 -11.50 -13.30
CA ASP A 463 12.51 -10.27 -14.01
C ASP A 463 12.63 -10.46 -15.52
N SER A 464 11.55 -10.19 -16.25
CA SER A 464 11.50 -10.28 -17.70
C SER A 464 11.59 -8.90 -18.33
N VAL A 465 12.58 -8.69 -19.19
CA VAL A 465 12.85 -7.38 -19.78
C VAL A 465 12.47 -7.36 -21.27
N ARG A 466 11.61 -6.41 -21.63
CA ARG A 466 11.23 -6.21 -23.04
C ARG A 466 12.15 -5.18 -23.70
N VAL A 467 13.37 -5.58 -24.08
CA VAL A 467 14.33 -4.66 -24.73
C VAL A 467 15.26 -5.40 -25.70
N PRO A 468 15.92 -4.71 -26.66
CA PRO A 468 16.85 -5.35 -27.61
C PRO A 468 17.94 -6.16 -26.90
N SER A 469 18.25 -7.33 -27.45
CA SER A 469 19.31 -8.20 -26.98
C SER A 469 20.66 -7.47 -26.87
N GLY A 470 21.37 -7.62 -25.75
CA GLY A 470 22.72 -7.08 -25.55
C GLY A 470 22.85 -5.91 -24.58
N ALA A 471 21.74 -5.42 -23.99
CA ALA A 471 21.82 -4.43 -22.91
C ALA A 471 22.23 -5.07 -21.59
N THR A 472 23.18 -4.47 -20.88
CA THR A 472 23.51 -4.85 -19.50
C THR A 472 22.53 -4.21 -18.55
N TYR A 473 21.93 -5.02 -17.65
CA TYR A 473 21.06 -4.54 -16.59
C TYR A 473 21.76 -4.64 -15.24
N TYR A 474 21.52 -3.61 -14.44
CA TYR A 474 22.03 -3.51 -13.07
C TYR A 474 20.85 -3.61 -12.11
N TYR A 475 21.00 -4.38 -11.07
CA TYR A 475 19.97 -4.68 -10.10
C TYR A 475 20.42 -4.34 -8.69
N ALA A 476 19.46 -3.92 -7.87
CA ALA A 476 19.61 -3.81 -6.43
C ALA A 476 18.27 -4.16 -5.76
N VAL A 477 18.32 -4.59 -4.51
CA VAL A 477 17.14 -4.94 -3.72
C VAL A 477 17.17 -4.12 -2.43
N SER A 478 16.06 -3.50 -2.06
CA SER A 478 15.85 -2.92 -0.73
C SER A 478 14.75 -3.68 0.02
N ALA A 479 14.70 -3.53 1.34
CA ALA A 479 13.66 -4.07 2.20
C ALA A 479 12.77 -2.95 2.73
N VAL A 480 11.47 -3.21 2.87
CA VAL A 480 10.46 -2.30 3.41
C VAL A 480 9.76 -2.97 4.59
N ASN A 481 9.66 -2.29 5.72
CA ASN A 481 8.99 -2.82 6.93
C ASN A 481 7.49 -2.49 6.97
N ALA A 482 6.80 -2.92 8.02
CA ALA A 482 5.36 -2.70 8.22
C ALA A 482 4.95 -1.23 8.46
N ALA A 483 5.91 -0.33 8.76
CA ALA A 483 5.68 1.12 8.79
C ALA A 483 5.92 1.77 7.42
N ASN A 484 6.11 0.98 6.36
CA ASN A 484 6.45 1.39 4.99
C ASN A 484 7.80 2.14 4.88
N SER A 485 8.64 2.02 5.90
CA SER A 485 10.00 2.55 5.88
C SER A 485 10.90 1.63 5.07
N GLU A 486 11.50 2.18 4.02
CA GLU A 486 12.44 1.49 3.14
C GLU A 486 13.86 1.64 3.68
N GLY A 487 14.56 0.52 3.80
CA GLY A 487 15.97 0.49 4.16
C GLY A 487 16.91 0.83 3.00
N PRO A 488 18.21 0.94 3.28
CA PRO A 488 19.20 1.11 2.24
C PRO A 488 19.13 -0.04 1.22
N PRO A 489 19.40 0.20 -0.06
CA PRO A 489 19.48 -0.87 -1.05
C PRO A 489 20.73 -1.74 -0.82
N SER A 490 20.67 -2.95 -1.33
CA SER A 490 21.84 -3.83 -1.46
C SER A 490 22.92 -3.17 -2.34
N GLN A 491 24.10 -3.81 -2.40
CA GLN A 491 25.03 -3.48 -3.48
C GLN A 491 24.35 -3.74 -4.83
N ILE A 492 24.87 -3.04 -5.85
CA ILE A 492 24.44 -3.18 -7.24
C ILE A 492 25.18 -4.33 -7.89
N SER A 493 24.46 -5.22 -8.57
CA SER A 493 25.03 -6.31 -9.34
C SER A 493 24.47 -6.34 -10.75
N SER A 494 25.25 -6.85 -11.68
CA SER A 494 24.82 -7.13 -13.07
C SER A 494 25.13 -8.57 -13.39
N GLY A 495 24.18 -9.27 -14.05
CA GLY A 495 24.38 -10.62 -14.55
C GLY A 495 24.72 -10.59 -16.03
N THR A 496 25.68 -11.41 -16.44
CA THR A 496 25.90 -11.74 -17.84
C THR A 496 25.72 -13.24 -18.04
N MET A 497 25.08 -13.62 -19.13
CA MET A 497 24.84 -15.03 -19.51
C MET A 497 26.16 -15.84 -19.50
N GLN A 498 27.28 -15.20 -19.82
CA GLN A 498 28.57 -15.87 -19.98
C GLN A 498 29.17 -16.34 -18.65
N GLU A 499 29.00 -15.62 -17.56
CA GLU A 499 29.42 -16.03 -16.22
C GLU A 499 28.57 -17.20 -15.70
N PHE A 500 27.26 -17.16 -15.94
CA PHE A 500 26.35 -18.25 -15.55
C PHE A 500 26.62 -19.55 -16.30
N LEU A 501 26.77 -19.52 -17.61
CA LEU A 501 27.03 -20.69 -18.42
C LEU A 501 28.37 -21.39 -18.01
N SER A 502 29.36 -20.61 -17.62
CA SER A 502 30.63 -21.11 -17.12
C SER A 502 30.48 -21.80 -15.75
N LEU A 503 29.66 -21.25 -14.85
CA LEU A 503 29.35 -21.86 -13.55
C LEU A 503 28.45 -23.10 -13.70
N ARG A 504 27.38 -23.00 -14.52
CA ARG A 504 26.47 -24.11 -14.79
C ARG A 504 27.15 -25.29 -15.44
N GLY A 505 28.05 -25.07 -16.39
CA GLY A 505 28.86 -26.14 -17.02
C GLY A 505 29.70 -26.89 -16.00
N LYS A 506 30.30 -26.20 -15.02
CA LYS A 506 31.07 -26.85 -13.94
C LYS A 506 30.18 -27.58 -12.92
N LEU A 507 28.95 -27.11 -12.68
CA LEU A 507 28.03 -27.70 -11.71
C LEU A 507 27.23 -28.88 -12.26
N THR A 508 26.99 -28.97 -13.57
CA THR A 508 26.32 -30.12 -14.21
C THR A 508 27.22 -31.36 -14.26
N GLU A 509 28.53 -31.21 -14.12
CA GLU A 509 29.48 -32.33 -14.01
C GLU A 509 29.59 -32.89 -12.58
N MET A 510 28.96 -32.26 -11.59
CA MET A 510 29.03 -32.64 -10.17
C MET A 510 27.73 -33.30 -9.72
N THR A 511 27.72 -34.61 -9.61
CA THR A 511 26.63 -35.39 -9.00
C THR A 511 26.74 -35.33 -7.47
N GLY A 512 25.86 -34.57 -6.82
CA GLY A 512 25.76 -34.48 -5.36
C GLY A 512 25.95 -33.09 -4.78
N LEU A 513 26.19 -33.04 -3.49
CA LEU A 513 26.48 -31.84 -2.73
C LEU A 513 27.84 -31.27 -3.15
N SER A 514 27.90 -30.06 -3.67
CA SER A 514 29.15 -29.44 -4.11
C SER A 514 29.14 -27.92 -3.91
N ALA A 515 30.28 -27.38 -3.52
CA ALA A 515 30.53 -25.95 -3.46
C ALA A 515 31.69 -25.60 -4.41
N ALA A 516 31.50 -24.60 -5.24
CA ALA A 516 32.53 -24.12 -6.17
C ALA A 516 32.71 -22.60 -6.00
N LEU A 517 33.96 -22.16 -5.96
CA LEU A 517 34.33 -20.75 -5.90
C LEU A 517 34.61 -20.19 -7.32
N SER A 518 34.28 -18.96 -7.57
CA SER A 518 34.53 -18.30 -8.85
C SER A 518 36.03 -18.26 -9.18
N PRO A 519 36.46 -18.60 -10.41
CA PRO A 519 37.87 -18.89 -10.72
C PRO A 519 38.74 -17.67 -11.04
N ARG A 520 38.25 -16.44 -10.99
CA ARG A 520 39.08 -15.25 -11.27
C ARG A 520 39.88 -14.87 -10.04
N GLY A 521 41.24 -14.90 -10.16
CA GLY A 521 42.20 -14.58 -9.12
C GLY A 521 41.83 -13.28 -8.38
N GLY A 522 41.65 -13.38 -7.06
CA GLY A 522 41.17 -12.34 -6.17
C GLY A 522 40.15 -12.89 -5.18
N THR A 523 39.56 -12.03 -4.40
CA THR A 523 38.49 -12.37 -3.44
C THR A 523 37.35 -13.10 -4.14
N PRO A 524 36.97 -14.32 -3.69
CA PRO A 524 35.86 -15.04 -4.30
C PRO A 524 34.59 -14.23 -4.16
N ARG A 525 33.91 -14.08 -5.29
CA ARG A 525 32.69 -13.25 -5.34
C ARG A 525 31.41 -14.04 -5.12
N MET A 526 31.46 -15.34 -5.36
CA MET A 526 30.31 -16.23 -5.32
C MET A 526 30.66 -17.65 -4.90
N VAL A 527 29.72 -18.30 -4.23
CA VAL A 527 29.71 -19.74 -3.99
C VAL A 527 28.52 -20.34 -4.71
N ALA A 528 28.72 -21.42 -5.45
CA ALA A 528 27.63 -22.15 -6.08
C ALA A 528 27.52 -23.56 -5.51
N TYR A 529 26.30 -24.06 -5.30
CA TYR A 529 26.04 -25.42 -4.85
C TYR A 529 24.77 -25.98 -5.48
N SER A 530 24.65 -27.30 -5.47
CA SER A 530 23.50 -28.01 -6.00
C SER A 530 22.79 -28.83 -4.92
N ILE A 531 21.47 -28.84 -4.95
CA ILE A 531 20.60 -29.63 -4.08
C ILE A 531 19.86 -30.67 -4.92
N ALA A 532 20.06 -31.94 -4.63
CA ALA A 532 19.49 -33.05 -5.40
C ALA A 532 18.03 -33.38 -4.99
N ARG A 533 17.60 -33.00 -3.80
CA ARG A 533 16.22 -33.19 -3.28
C ARG A 533 15.92 -32.12 -2.24
N ARG A 534 14.64 -31.81 -2.05
CA ARG A 534 14.20 -30.90 -0.99
C ARG A 534 14.77 -31.28 0.36
N THR A 535 15.53 -30.38 0.99
CA THR A 535 16.20 -30.61 2.27
C THR A 535 16.52 -29.31 2.99
N PRO A 536 16.60 -29.32 4.33
CA PRO A 536 17.20 -28.22 5.08
C PRO A 536 18.66 -28.01 4.66
N VAL A 537 19.02 -26.77 4.39
CA VAL A 537 20.35 -26.35 3.93
C VAL A 537 20.90 -25.30 4.88
N THR A 538 22.17 -25.47 5.27
CA THR A 538 22.93 -24.40 5.94
C THR A 538 24.22 -24.19 5.19
N LEU A 539 24.52 -22.96 4.79
CA LEU A 539 25.77 -22.55 4.17
C LEU A 539 26.49 -21.60 5.11
N ASP A 540 27.57 -22.06 5.70
CA ASP A 540 28.39 -21.32 6.65
C ASP A 540 29.71 -20.86 6.02
N LEU A 541 30.14 -19.64 6.37
CA LEU A 541 31.47 -19.14 6.13
C LEU A 541 32.29 -19.26 7.42
N LEU A 542 33.44 -19.92 7.35
CA LEU A 542 34.32 -20.16 8.48
C LEU A 542 35.67 -19.48 8.26
N ALA A 543 36.24 -18.90 9.31
CA ALA A 543 37.66 -18.57 9.35
C ALA A 543 38.45 -19.76 9.90
N MET A 544 39.60 -20.00 9.32
CA MET A 544 40.55 -21.05 9.76
C MET A 544 41.81 -20.39 10.35
N PRO A 545 41.79 -19.94 11.61
CA PRO A 545 43.01 -19.43 12.25
C PRO A 545 44.05 -20.56 12.38
N ARG A 546 45.32 -20.26 12.15
CA ARG A 546 46.38 -21.25 12.31
C ARG A 546 46.40 -21.81 13.74
N GLY A 547 46.04 -23.10 13.89
CA GLY A 547 46.15 -23.84 15.16
C GLY A 547 44.94 -23.79 16.09
N SER A 548 43.76 -23.37 15.62
CA SER A 548 42.51 -23.34 16.41
C SER A 548 41.38 -24.07 15.69
N THR A 549 40.27 -24.32 16.42
CA THR A 549 39.02 -24.85 15.87
C THR A 549 38.36 -23.83 14.94
N ASP A 550 37.74 -24.32 13.85
CA ASP A 550 36.98 -23.54 12.89
C ASP A 550 35.96 -22.64 13.59
N THR A 551 36.00 -21.37 13.29
CA THR A 551 35.02 -20.40 13.82
C THR A 551 34.08 -19.99 12.71
N ILE A 552 32.77 -20.19 12.90
CA ILE A 552 31.74 -19.68 11.99
C ILE A 552 31.74 -18.17 12.08
N LEU A 553 32.07 -17.50 10.97
CA LEU A 553 32.01 -16.05 10.85
C LEU A 553 30.60 -15.58 10.58
N THR A 554 29.90 -16.27 9.69
CA THR A 554 28.50 -15.96 9.34
C THR A 554 27.85 -17.17 8.65
N THR A 555 26.57 -17.33 8.85
CA THR A 555 25.73 -18.24 8.10
C THR A 555 25.12 -17.48 6.91
N LEU A 556 25.46 -17.92 5.72
CA LEU A 556 25.02 -17.29 4.46
C LEU A 556 23.63 -17.74 4.04
N VAL A 557 23.27 -18.99 4.33
CA VAL A 557 21.97 -19.60 4.03
C VAL A 557 21.58 -20.50 5.20
N SER A 558 20.32 -20.44 5.60
CA SER A 558 19.72 -21.37 6.57
C SER A 558 18.23 -21.51 6.26
N ASP A 559 17.89 -22.44 5.35
CA ASP A 559 16.51 -22.63 4.87
C ASP A 559 16.31 -24.04 4.32
N THR A 560 15.05 -24.45 4.11
CA THR A 560 14.70 -25.67 3.37
C THR A 560 14.60 -25.34 1.88
N GLN A 561 15.48 -25.94 1.08
CA GLN A 561 15.58 -25.66 -0.35
C GLN A 561 15.11 -26.84 -1.21
N GLU A 562 14.51 -26.51 -2.34
CA GLU A 562 14.08 -27.48 -3.36
C GLU A 562 15.27 -27.97 -4.18
N THR A 563 15.03 -29.00 -5.01
CA THR A 563 16.04 -29.48 -5.99
C THR A 563 16.44 -28.35 -6.92
N GLY A 564 17.72 -28.05 -7.03
CA GLY A 564 18.20 -26.97 -7.88
C GLY A 564 19.68 -26.64 -7.70
N VAL A 565 20.11 -25.65 -8.47
CA VAL A 565 21.44 -25.04 -8.36
C VAL A 565 21.27 -23.64 -7.77
N TYR A 566 22.06 -23.37 -6.73
CA TYR A 566 22.01 -22.13 -5.97
C TYR A 566 23.35 -21.41 -6.04
N VAL A 567 23.31 -20.10 -6.07
CA VAL A 567 24.52 -19.26 -6.10
C VAL A 567 24.42 -18.20 -5.00
N VAL A 568 25.46 -18.07 -4.20
CA VAL A 568 25.55 -17.17 -3.06
C VAL A 568 26.69 -16.19 -3.26
N GLY A 569 26.42 -14.89 -3.22
CA GLY A 569 27.43 -13.83 -3.36
C GLY A 569 28.22 -13.61 -2.06
N LEU A 570 29.53 -13.43 -2.18
CA LEU A 570 30.45 -13.10 -1.09
C LEU A 570 30.98 -11.66 -1.16
N SER A 571 30.58 -10.90 -2.16
CA SER A 571 31.16 -9.58 -2.51
C SER A 571 31.04 -8.50 -1.42
N ASN A 572 30.16 -8.69 -0.45
CA ASN A 572 29.91 -7.73 0.64
C ASN A 572 30.62 -8.05 1.94
N LEU A 573 31.28 -9.17 1.99
CA LEU A 573 31.99 -9.54 3.19
C LEU A 573 33.38 -8.88 3.14
N GLN A 574 33.70 -8.10 4.16
CA GLN A 574 35.04 -7.57 4.34
C GLN A 574 35.88 -8.68 4.98
N PHE A 575 36.81 -9.20 4.21
CA PHE A 575 37.74 -10.24 4.66
C PHE A 575 39.08 -9.61 4.98
N ALA A 576 39.67 -10.00 6.12
CA ALA A 576 41.08 -9.81 6.35
C ALA A 576 41.89 -10.86 5.55
N PRO A 577 43.17 -10.60 5.21
CA PRO A 577 44.01 -11.63 4.62
C PRO A 577 44.01 -12.91 5.46
N GLY A 578 43.81 -14.08 4.85
CA GLY A 578 43.73 -15.32 5.62
C GLY A 578 43.10 -16.48 4.88
N ARG A 579 42.99 -17.60 5.57
CA ARG A 579 42.38 -18.83 5.06
C ARG A 579 40.94 -18.95 5.56
N TYR A 580 40.02 -19.24 4.63
CA TYR A 580 38.60 -19.38 4.86
C TYR A 580 38.06 -20.67 4.29
N THR A 581 36.91 -21.11 4.79
CA THR A 581 36.19 -22.27 4.27
C THR A 581 34.71 -21.96 4.15
N VAL A 582 34.10 -22.32 3.04
CA VAL A 582 32.64 -22.39 2.93
C VAL A 582 32.21 -23.82 3.20
N ARG A 583 31.26 -23.98 4.15
CA ARG A 583 30.69 -25.29 4.53
C ARG A 583 29.23 -25.32 4.19
N LEU A 584 28.84 -26.23 3.30
CA LEU A 584 27.45 -26.54 2.97
C LEU A 584 27.00 -27.78 3.74
N ARG A 585 25.94 -27.67 4.54
CA ARG A 585 25.34 -28.81 5.26
C ARG A 585 23.94 -29.10 4.71
N THR A 586 23.61 -30.39 4.61
CA THR A 586 22.29 -30.89 4.30
C THR A 586 22.00 -32.12 5.18
N GLY A 587 21.14 -31.97 6.19
CA GLY A 587 20.97 -33.00 7.22
C GLY A 587 22.30 -33.29 7.94
N ASP A 588 22.69 -34.56 7.99
CA ASP A 588 23.93 -35.03 8.64
C ASP A 588 25.17 -34.96 7.74
N SER A 589 25.01 -34.58 6.47
CA SER A 589 26.09 -34.50 5.49
C SER A 589 26.57 -33.07 5.29
N PHE A 590 27.88 -32.90 5.08
CA PHE A 590 28.42 -31.58 4.72
C PHE A 590 29.55 -31.72 3.67
N VAL A 591 29.76 -30.62 2.94
CA VAL A 591 30.89 -30.44 2.00
C VAL A 591 31.56 -29.11 2.31
N GLU A 592 32.89 -29.09 2.23
CA GLU A 592 33.70 -27.89 2.49
C GLU A 592 34.51 -27.51 1.26
N GLN A 593 34.63 -26.22 1.04
CA GLN A 593 35.48 -25.65 -0.01
C GLN A 593 36.37 -24.56 0.60
N PRO A 594 37.65 -24.84 0.82
CA PRO A 594 38.60 -23.85 1.32
C PRO A 594 39.02 -22.86 0.23
N PHE A 595 39.37 -21.63 0.66
CA PHE A 595 39.98 -20.62 -0.18
C PHE A 595 40.89 -19.72 0.64
N ASP A 596 41.92 -19.16 0.01
CA ASP A 596 42.86 -18.24 0.63
C ASP A 596 42.63 -16.83 0.06
N LEU A 597 42.67 -15.83 0.92
CA LEU A 597 42.70 -14.42 0.55
C LEU A 597 44.10 -13.86 0.80
N PRO A 598 44.66 -13.13 -0.19
CA PRO A 598 46.01 -12.57 -0.09
C PRO A 598 46.11 -11.45 0.94
#